data_a9f95c6ddb1ed8db97ed0cb5c5ba759e
#
_entry.id   a9f95c6ddb1ed8db97ed0cb5c5ba759e
#
_cell.length_a   1.000
_cell.length_b   1.000
_cell.length_c   1.000
_cell.angle_alpha   90.00
_cell.angle_beta   90.00
_cell.angle_gamma   90.00
#
_symmetry.space_group_name_H-M   'P 1'
#
loop_
_entity.id
_entity.type
_entity.pdbx_description
1 polymer ?
#
loop_
_entity_poly.entity_id
_entity_poly.type
_entity_poly.pdbx_seq_one_letter_code
_entity_poly.pdbx_strand_id
1 'polypeptide(L)'
;MIRRFYCVMAMILGVASVALATHNRAGEITYRQISDLTFEVTVTTFTYTLSKADRPSLDVEWGDNSITNVARISETILPNNYKKNVYVAQHTYPGPGVYRIVVQDPNRNFGVENIPNSVNVVFSISTILIVNTAVGRNSTPVLLNPPYDKAAVGQVFIHNPAAFDPDGDSLSYKLTVCTREDGKPIQNYTFPAASNKFYVDSISGDLVWDAPLAIGIYNVAMEIQEWRAGIKIGVVVRDMQIEVYETDNNPPVTSPLPDLCVEAGETVTVDISATDADLDSITMLATSGIFTETGCPATFTTLSTVAGLTRARLKAGFRVMKQ
;
A
#
# COMPACT_ATOMS: atom_id res chain seq x y z
N MET A 1 -22.19 17.97 -54.23
CA MET A 1 -21.34 16.92 -53.64
C MET A 1 -20.45 17.46 -52.51
N ILE A 2 -19.82 18.60 -52.62
CA ILE A 2 -18.90 19.19 -51.63
C ILE A 2 -19.55 19.46 -50.26
N ARG A 3 -20.80 19.93 -50.21
CA ARG A 3 -21.51 20.26 -48.97
C ARG A 3 -21.82 19.00 -48.07
N ARG A 4 -21.97 17.85 -48.70
CA ARG A 4 -22.18 16.58 -47.94
C ARG A 4 -20.87 16.02 -47.38
N PHE A 5 -19.73 16.35 -48.00
CA PHE A 5 -18.42 15.91 -47.54
C PHE A 5 -18.00 16.63 -46.25
N TYR A 6 -18.33 17.95 -46.12
CA TYR A 6 -18.07 18.70 -44.92
C TYR A 6 -18.92 18.28 -43.72
N CYS A 7 -20.17 17.86 -43.93
CA CYS A 7 -21.02 17.33 -42.86
C CYS A 7 -20.52 15.98 -42.33
N VAL A 8 -19.98 15.09 -43.18
CA VAL A 8 -19.41 13.80 -42.74
C VAL A 8 -18.07 14.00 -42.04
N MET A 9 -17.24 14.94 -42.49
CA MET A 9 -15.97 15.28 -41.84
C MET A 9 -16.18 16.00 -40.51
N ALA A 10 -17.22 16.86 -40.39
CA ALA A 10 -17.59 17.46 -39.11
C ALA A 10 -18.18 16.46 -38.11
N MET A 11 -18.83 15.41 -38.58
CA MET A 11 -19.39 14.36 -37.72
C MET A 11 -18.31 13.37 -37.22
N ILE A 12 -17.21 13.20 -37.96
CA ILE A 12 -16.05 12.37 -37.54
C ILE A 12 -15.17 13.12 -36.53
N LEU A 13 -15.13 14.45 -36.55
CA LEU A 13 -14.40 15.28 -35.59
C LEU A 13 -15.13 15.44 -34.23
N GLY A 14 -16.41 15.05 -34.15
CA GLY A 14 -17.24 15.20 -32.94
C GLY A 14 -17.18 14.03 -31.95
N VAL A 15 -16.44 12.94 -32.23
CA VAL A 15 -16.31 11.78 -31.33
C VAL A 15 -14.87 11.65 -30.84
N ALA A 16 -14.27 12.74 -30.43
CA ALA A 16 -13.18 12.66 -29.48
C ALA A 16 -13.83 12.47 -28.09
N SER A 17 -14.19 11.24 -27.77
CA SER A 17 -14.45 10.87 -26.38
C SER A 17 -13.18 11.22 -25.61
N VAL A 18 -13.23 12.26 -24.79
CA VAL A 18 -12.21 12.53 -23.81
C VAL A 18 -12.23 11.31 -22.90
N ALA A 19 -11.31 10.38 -23.12
CA ALA A 19 -11.07 9.31 -22.18
C ALA A 19 -10.63 9.98 -20.88
N LEU A 20 -11.56 10.13 -19.95
CA LEU A 20 -11.26 10.59 -18.59
C LEU A 20 -10.54 9.44 -17.88
N ALA A 21 -9.23 9.35 -18.11
CA ALA A 21 -8.41 8.35 -17.45
C ALA A 21 -8.21 8.75 -16.00
N THR A 22 -8.75 7.97 -15.09
CA THR A 22 -8.38 8.01 -13.67
C THR A 22 -6.95 7.51 -13.58
N HIS A 23 -6.03 8.33 -13.11
CA HIS A 23 -4.63 7.94 -13.02
C HIS A 23 -4.39 7.28 -11.67
N ASN A 24 -4.94 6.06 -11.48
CA ASN A 24 -4.68 5.26 -10.28
C ASN A 24 -3.23 4.82 -10.25
N ARG A 25 -2.59 5.09 -9.13
CA ARG A 25 -1.19 4.81 -8.89
C ARG A 25 -0.98 3.66 -7.92
N ALA A 26 -1.81 3.60 -6.88
CA ALA A 26 -1.67 2.64 -5.80
C ALA A 26 -3.00 2.47 -5.05
N GLY A 27 -3.13 1.40 -4.28
CA GLY A 27 -4.29 1.20 -3.42
C GLY A 27 -4.29 -0.12 -2.67
N GLU A 28 -5.24 -0.21 -1.75
CA GLU A 28 -5.47 -1.38 -0.90
C GLU A 28 -6.90 -1.39 -0.39
N ILE A 29 -7.37 -2.58 0.01
CA ILE A 29 -8.66 -2.79 0.66
C ILE A 29 -8.42 -3.45 2.00
N THR A 30 -8.89 -2.82 3.07
CA THR A 30 -8.84 -3.34 4.43
C THR A 30 -10.25 -3.49 4.98
N TYR A 31 -10.42 -4.30 6.02
CA TYR A 31 -11.73 -4.45 6.68
C TYR A 31 -11.59 -4.58 8.20
N ARG A 32 -12.66 -4.23 8.89
CA ARG A 32 -12.87 -4.44 10.32
C ARG A 32 -14.16 -5.23 10.52
N GLN A 33 -14.12 -6.29 11.30
CA GLN A 33 -15.32 -7.06 11.63
C GLN A 33 -16.17 -6.36 12.69
N ILE A 34 -17.44 -6.09 12.37
CA ILE A 34 -18.40 -5.41 13.24
C ILE A 34 -19.23 -6.43 14.03
N SER A 35 -19.72 -7.46 13.34
CA SER A 35 -20.44 -8.60 13.93
C SER A 35 -20.05 -9.88 13.22
N ASP A 36 -20.63 -11.01 13.57
CA ASP A 36 -20.24 -12.33 13.06
C ASP A 36 -20.22 -12.41 11.52
N LEU A 37 -21.12 -11.72 10.84
CA LEU A 37 -21.22 -11.71 9.37
C LEU A 37 -21.12 -10.31 8.76
N THR A 38 -20.97 -9.25 9.56
CA THR A 38 -20.93 -7.86 9.08
C THR A 38 -19.53 -7.29 9.20
N PHE A 39 -19.06 -6.71 8.12
CA PHE A 39 -17.73 -6.10 8.01
C PHE A 39 -17.84 -4.67 7.50
N GLU A 40 -17.04 -3.80 8.09
CA GLU A 40 -16.80 -2.45 7.57
C GLU A 40 -15.52 -2.50 6.73
N VAL A 41 -15.66 -2.17 5.46
CA VAL A 41 -14.57 -2.24 4.47
C VAL A 41 -14.14 -0.82 4.14
N THR A 42 -12.84 -0.61 4.15
CA THR A 42 -12.19 0.64 3.75
C THR A 42 -11.40 0.40 2.46
N VAL A 43 -11.78 1.10 1.40
CA VAL A 43 -11.00 1.15 0.16
C VAL A 43 -10.18 2.42 0.17
N THR A 44 -8.88 2.30 0.04
CA THR A 44 -7.96 3.43 -0.08
C THR A 44 -7.30 3.40 -1.46
N THR A 45 -7.47 4.47 -2.24
CA THR A 45 -6.79 4.62 -3.52
C THR A 45 -5.93 5.88 -3.55
N PHE A 46 -4.85 5.81 -4.31
CA PHE A 46 -3.94 6.93 -4.52
C PHE A 46 -3.93 7.29 -6.00
N THR A 47 -4.33 8.52 -6.29
CA THR A 47 -4.47 9.03 -7.66
C THR A 47 -3.55 10.23 -7.88
N TYR A 48 -3.40 10.63 -9.15
CA TYR A 48 -2.62 11.82 -9.52
C TYR A 48 -3.45 13.09 -9.34
N THR A 49 -2.95 14.07 -8.56
CA THR A 49 -3.71 15.30 -8.23
C THR A 49 -4.04 16.15 -9.45
N LEU A 50 -3.19 16.15 -10.48
CA LEU A 50 -3.40 16.95 -11.69
C LEU A 50 -4.27 16.22 -12.73
N SER A 51 -4.74 15.02 -12.44
CA SER A 51 -5.71 14.32 -13.29
C SER A 51 -7.06 15.04 -13.28
N LYS A 52 -7.64 15.26 -14.47
CA LYS A 52 -9.00 15.79 -14.61
C LYS A 52 -10.07 14.75 -14.26
N ALA A 53 -9.70 13.48 -14.24
CA ALA A 53 -10.59 12.42 -13.85
C ALA A 53 -10.70 12.33 -12.33
N ASP A 54 -11.90 12.24 -11.83
CA ASP A 54 -12.19 12.05 -10.43
C ASP A 54 -13.13 10.85 -10.23
N ARG A 55 -13.08 10.24 -9.04
CA ARG A 55 -13.93 9.14 -8.64
C ARG A 55 -14.65 9.48 -7.34
N PRO A 56 -15.76 10.22 -7.41
CA PRO A 56 -16.57 10.53 -6.23
C PRO A 56 -17.20 9.27 -5.61
N SER A 57 -17.27 8.18 -6.36
CA SER A 57 -17.70 6.86 -5.88
C SER A 57 -16.99 5.74 -6.63
N LEU A 58 -16.95 4.55 -6.01
CA LEU A 58 -16.42 3.31 -6.57
C LEU A 58 -17.43 2.18 -6.39
N ASP A 59 -17.44 1.25 -7.34
CA ASP A 59 -18.17 0.00 -7.19
C ASP A 59 -17.31 -1.00 -6.42
N VAL A 60 -17.84 -1.52 -5.32
CA VAL A 60 -17.22 -2.56 -4.50
C VAL A 60 -17.94 -3.87 -4.77
N GLU A 61 -17.22 -4.83 -5.32
CA GLU A 61 -17.67 -6.20 -5.53
C GLU A 61 -17.37 -7.03 -4.27
N TRP A 62 -18.40 -7.56 -3.61
CA TRP A 62 -18.26 -8.18 -2.30
C TRP A 62 -17.80 -9.64 -2.33
N GLY A 63 -17.83 -10.28 -3.49
CA GLY A 63 -17.45 -11.69 -3.65
C GLY A 63 -18.58 -12.68 -3.37
N ASP A 64 -19.78 -12.20 -3.04
CA ASP A 64 -21.03 -12.98 -2.89
C ASP A 64 -22.03 -12.71 -4.03
N ASN A 65 -21.54 -12.18 -5.16
CA ASN A 65 -22.28 -11.71 -6.32
C ASN A 65 -23.05 -10.39 -6.10
N SER A 66 -22.88 -9.72 -4.98
CA SER A 66 -23.43 -8.38 -4.78
C SER A 66 -22.37 -7.30 -5.06
N ILE A 67 -22.87 -6.12 -5.46
CA ILE A 67 -22.04 -4.93 -5.76
C ILE A 67 -22.72 -3.74 -5.12
N THR A 68 -21.93 -2.84 -4.55
CA THR A 68 -22.41 -1.58 -3.99
C THR A 68 -21.58 -0.41 -4.51
N ASN A 69 -22.26 0.63 -4.99
CA ASN A 69 -21.59 1.90 -5.31
C ASN A 69 -21.36 2.68 -4.01
N VAL A 70 -20.09 2.92 -3.67
CA VAL A 70 -19.65 3.50 -2.40
C VAL A 70 -19.10 4.90 -2.65
N ALA A 71 -19.68 5.91 -2.00
CA ALA A 71 -19.23 7.29 -2.09
C ALA A 71 -17.91 7.51 -1.35
N ARG A 72 -17.07 8.39 -1.91
CA ARG A 72 -15.84 8.85 -1.26
C ARG A 72 -16.18 9.65 -0.01
N ILE A 73 -15.60 9.28 1.12
CA ILE A 73 -15.80 9.97 2.40
C ILE A 73 -14.69 10.95 2.74
N SER A 74 -13.50 10.77 2.16
CA SER A 74 -12.35 11.65 2.41
C SER A 74 -11.46 11.76 1.19
N GLU A 75 -10.93 12.95 0.98
CA GLU A 75 -9.90 13.28 0.00
C GLU A 75 -8.79 14.08 0.68
N THR A 76 -7.55 13.68 0.48
CA THR A 76 -6.38 14.36 1.06
C THR A 76 -5.30 14.54 -0.01
N ILE A 77 -4.88 15.77 -0.21
CA ILE A 77 -3.73 16.07 -1.08
C ILE A 77 -2.45 15.75 -0.33
N LEU A 78 -1.57 15.03 -0.97
CA LEU A 78 -0.29 14.57 -0.45
C LEU A 78 0.86 15.14 -1.28
N PRO A 79 2.10 15.11 -0.78
CA PRO A 79 3.29 15.49 -1.55
C PRO A 79 3.43 14.67 -2.85
N ASN A 80 4.27 15.16 -3.77
CA ASN A 80 4.59 14.51 -5.05
C ASN A 80 3.37 14.26 -5.96
N ASN A 81 2.38 15.16 -5.91
CA ASN A 81 1.15 15.07 -6.70
C ASN A 81 0.33 13.80 -6.46
N TYR A 82 0.35 13.25 -5.25
CA TYR A 82 -0.55 12.20 -4.83
C TYR A 82 -1.80 12.78 -4.18
N LYS A 83 -2.91 12.09 -4.39
CA LYS A 83 -4.20 12.33 -3.75
C LYS A 83 -4.69 11.02 -3.17
N LYS A 84 -4.84 10.98 -1.84
CA LYS A 84 -5.44 9.84 -1.13
C LYS A 84 -6.96 10.00 -1.14
N ASN A 85 -7.66 8.96 -1.59
CA ASN A 85 -9.11 8.87 -1.55
C ASN A 85 -9.51 7.71 -0.64
N VAL A 86 -10.52 7.91 0.19
CA VAL A 86 -11.02 6.89 1.13
C VAL A 86 -12.51 6.70 0.92
N TYR A 87 -12.91 5.43 0.81
CA TYR A 87 -14.29 4.99 0.67
C TYR A 87 -14.56 3.96 1.77
N VAL A 88 -15.70 4.07 2.46
CA VAL A 88 -16.06 3.15 3.54
C VAL A 88 -17.49 2.68 3.34
N ALA A 89 -17.69 1.39 3.44
CA ALA A 89 -19.01 0.77 3.42
C ALA A 89 -19.08 -0.44 4.36
N GLN A 90 -20.29 -0.75 4.81
CA GLN A 90 -20.57 -1.97 5.56
C GLN A 90 -21.28 -2.97 4.67
N HIS A 91 -20.92 -4.25 4.82
CA HIS A 91 -21.57 -5.35 4.14
C HIS A 91 -21.80 -6.51 5.09
N THR A 92 -22.96 -7.16 4.94
CA THR A 92 -23.33 -8.36 5.72
C THR A 92 -23.37 -9.56 4.79
N TYR A 93 -22.49 -10.52 5.02
CA TYR A 93 -22.39 -11.73 4.21
C TYR A 93 -23.49 -12.75 4.57
N PRO A 94 -23.92 -13.58 3.61
CA PRO A 94 -25.02 -14.54 3.83
C PRO A 94 -24.62 -15.71 4.76
N GLY A 95 -23.32 -15.92 5.03
CA GLY A 95 -22.83 -16.99 5.88
C GLY A 95 -21.33 -17.12 5.89
N PRO A 96 -20.80 -18.14 6.58
CA PRO A 96 -19.37 -18.48 6.53
C PRO A 96 -18.93 -18.82 5.11
N GLY A 97 -17.70 -18.40 4.75
CA GLY A 97 -17.15 -18.60 3.41
C GLY A 97 -15.85 -17.84 3.19
N VAL A 98 -15.32 -17.99 1.99
CA VAL A 98 -14.18 -17.22 1.51
C VAL A 98 -14.69 -16.24 0.45
N TYR A 99 -14.56 -14.97 0.73
CA TYR A 99 -15.03 -13.89 -0.13
C TYR A 99 -13.85 -13.08 -0.63
N ARG A 100 -13.86 -12.76 -1.91
CA ARG A 100 -12.89 -11.87 -2.49
C ARG A 100 -13.54 -10.52 -2.74
N ILE A 101 -13.19 -9.53 -1.96
CA ILE A 101 -13.63 -8.15 -2.14
C ILE A 101 -12.73 -7.54 -3.21
N VAL A 102 -13.34 -6.93 -4.24
CA VAL A 102 -12.62 -6.36 -5.38
C VAL A 102 -13.11 -4.96 -5.65
N VAL A 103 -12.19 -4.08 -6.00
CA VAL A 103 -12.47 -2.79 -6.61
C VAL A 103 -11.70 -2.68 -7.90
N GLN A 104 -12.42 -2.31 -8.95
CA GLN A 104 -11.88 -2.09 -10.29
C GLN A 104 -12.17 -0.65 -10.70
N ASP A 105 -11.14 0.03 -11.17
CA ASP A 105 -11.29 1.39 -11.70
C ASP A 105 -10.58 1.49 -13.06
N PRO A 106 -11.22 2.04 -14.08
CA PRO A 106 -10.58 2.19 -15.39
C PRO A 106 -9.28 2.97 -15.26
N ASN A 107 -8.24 2.41 -15.82
CA ASN A 107 -6.96 3.02 -16.13
C ASN A 107 -6.02 3.29 -14.97
N ARG A 108 -4.85 2.68 -15.08
CA ARG A 108 -3.63 3.08 -14.37
C ARG A 108 -3.09 4.38 -14.95
N ASN A 109 -2.14 5.02 -14.28
CA ASN A 109 -1.45 6.18 -14.84
C ASN A 109 -0.61 5.79 -16.08
N PHE A 110 -0.40 6.77 -16.93
CA PHE A 110 0.47 6.66 -18.10
C PHE A 110 1.94 6.50 -17.70
N GLY A 111 2.73 5.76 -18.49
CA GLY A 111 4.18 5.70 -18.37
C GLY A 111 4.69 4.79 -17.25
N VAL A 112 3.94 3.76 -16.88
CA VAL A 112 4.45 2.71 -15.98
C VAL A 112 5.31 1.75 -16.78
N GLU A 113 6.62 1.73 -16.50
CA GLU A 113 7.64 1.04 -17.30
C GLU A 113 7.46 -0.47 -17.36
N ASN A 114 7.01 -1.08 -16.28
CA ASN A 114 6.81 -2.52 -16.17
C ASN A 114 5.37 -2.99 -16.46
N ILE A 115 4.52 -2.08 -16.93
CA ILE A 115 3.15 -2.38 -17.39
C ILE A 115 2.95 -1.84 -18.80
N PRO A 116 3.01 -2.67 -19.83
CA PRO A 116 2.80 -2.24 -21.21
C PRO A 116 1.45 -1.56 -21.39
N ASN A 117 1.45 -0.38 -22.00
CA ASN A 117 0.23 0.39 -22.27
C ASN A 117 -0.63 0.66 -21.03
N SER A 118 0.02 0.98 -19.91
CA SER A 118 -0.57 1.08 -18.57
C SER A 118 -1.85 1.92 -18.52
N VAL A 119 -1.93 2.99 -19.31
CA VAL A 119 -3.11 3.88 -19.38
C VAL A 119 -4.39 3.18 -19.85
N ASN A 120 -4.28 2.02 -20.49
CA ASN A 120 -5.41 1.20 -20.94
C ASN A 120 -5.59 -0.08 -20.11
N VAL A 121 -4.84 -0.18 -19.00
CA VAL A 121 -4.96 -1.32 -18.08
C VAL A 121 -5.84 -0.91 -16.91
N VAL A 122 -6.86 -1.69 -16.63
CA VAL A 122 -7.74 -1.52 -15.46
C VAL A 122 -6.90 -1.65 -14.19
N PHE A 123 -7.06 -0.69 -13.29
CA PHE A 123 -6.55 -0.78 -11.93
C PHE A 123 -7.46 -1.70 -11.13
N SER A 124 -6.93 -2.78 -10.57
CA SER A 124 -7.69 -3.74 -9.79
C SER A 124 -6.95 -4.07 -8.51
N ILE A 125 -7.62 -3.90 -7.38
CA ILE A 125 -7.14 -4.27 -6.05
C ILE A 125 -8.14 -5.20 -5.38
N SER A 126 -7.64 -6.06 -4.50
CA SER A 126 -8.53 -7.01 -3.81
C SER A 126 -8.01 -7.37 -2.42
N THR A 127 -8.93 -7.87 -1.60
CA THR A 127 -8.63 -8.50 -0.32
C THR A 127 -9.41 -9.82 -0.19
N ILE A 128 -8.83 -10.80 0.48
CA ILE A 128 -9.50 -12.06 0.80
C ILE A 128 -10.00 -11.99 2.23
N LEU A 129 -11.30 -12.09 2.37
CA LEU A 129 -12.00 -12.17 3.64
C LEU A 129 -12.43 -13.63 3.88
N ILE A 130 -12.06 -14.19 5.03
CA ILE A 130 -12.48 -15.52 5.44
C ILE A 130 -13.45 -15.38 6.62
N VAL A 131 -14.73 -15.60 6.36
CA VAL A 131 -15.77 -15.62 7.40
C VAL A 131 -15.82 -17.03 7.99
N ASN A 132 -15.26 -17.18 9.18
CA ASN A 132 -15.23 -18.48 9.88
C ASN A 132 -15.40 -18.26 11.38
N THR A 133 -16.58 -18.56 11.89
CA THR A 133 -16.91 -18.36 13.31
C THR A 133 -16.06 -19.22 14.27
N ALA A 134 -15.43 -20.30 13.79
CA ALA A 134 -14.58 -21.16 14.61
C ALA A 134 -13.21 -20.53 14.93
N VAL A 135 -12.74 -19.59 14.12
CA VAL A 135 -11.46 -18.89 14.35
C VAL A 135 -11.63 -17.54 15.07
N GLY A 136 -12.88 -17.17 15.40
CA GLY A 136 -13.20 -15.92 16.06
C GLY A 136 -13.27 -14.71 15.10
N ARG A 137 -13.34 -13.51 15.66
CA ARG A 137 -13.37 -12.27 14.89
C ARG A 137 -12.01 -11.95 14.25
N ASN A 138 -12.04 -11.33 13.12
CA ASN A 138 -10.84 -10.92 12.40
C ASN A 138 -11.02 -9.56 11.71
N SER A 139 -10.02 -8.72 11.85
CA SER A 139 -9.86 -7.47 11.10
C SER A 139 -8.52 -7.54 10.35
N THR A 140 -8.43 -6.93 9.18
CA THR A 140 -7.16 -6.94 8.43
C THR A 140 -6.05 -6.18 9.15
N PRO A 141 -4.79 -6.47 8.84
CA PRO A 141 -3.68 -5.63 9.24
C PRO A 141 -3.89 -4.17 8.85
N VAL A 142 -3.43 -3.27 9.69
CA VAL A 142 -3.31 -1.84 9.39
C VAL A 142 -1.96 -1.59 8.75
N LEU A 143 -1.96 -0.91 7.60
CA LEU A 143 -0.75 -0.60 6.84
C LEU A 143 -0.43 0.89 7.03
N LEU A 144 0.60 1.21 7.80
CA LEU A 144 0.87 2.56 8.26
C LEU A 144 1.67 3.39 7.24
N ASN A 145 2.55 2.77 6.46
CA ASN A 145 3.29 3.45 5.42
C ASN A 145 2.48 3.49 4.11
N PRO A 146 2.46 4.61 3.37
CA PRO A 146 1.70 4.72 2.14
C PRO A 146 2.27 3.82 1.04
N PRO A 147 1.43 3.33 0.08
CA PRO A 147 1.86 2.46 -1.00
C PRO A 147 2.50 3.22 -2.18
N TYR A 148 3.30 4.21 -1.90
CA TYR A 148 4.11 4.93 -2.89
C TYR A 148 5.41 5.40 -2.26
N ASP A 149 6.47 5.41 -3.08
CA ASP A 149 7.80 5.79 -2.60
C ASP A 149 8.69 6.24 -3.75
N LYS A 150 9.91 6.69 -3.43
CA LYS A 150 10.94 7.09 -4.38
C LYS A 150 12.20 6.27 -4.19
N ALA A 151 12.78 5.81 -5.29
CA ALA A 151 14.03 5.08 -5.32
C ALA A 151 15.04 5.80 -6.23
N ALA A 152 16.33 5.60 -5.97
CA ALA A 152 17.40 6.14 -6.80
C ALA A 152 18.03 5.06 -7.66
N VAL A 153 18.39 5.41 -8.91
CA VAL A 153 19.14 4.50 -9.79
C VAL A 153 20.47 4.11 -9.12
N GLY A 154 20.80 2.83 -9.15
CA GLY A 154 22.07 2.31 -8.64
C GLY A 154 22.18 2.21 -7.12
N GLN A 155 21.17 2.60 -6.36
CA GLN A 155 21.15 2.54 -4.89
C GLN A 155 20.15 1.50 -4.39
N VAL A 156 20.46 0.86 -3.25
CA VAL A 156 19.52 -0.08 -2.62
C VAL A 156 18.30 0.67 -2.11
N PHE A 157 17.14 0.22 -2.52
CA PHE A 157 15.85 0.75 -2.06
C PHE A 157 15.15 -0.28 -1.17
N ILE A 158 14.62 0.17 -0.05
CA ILE A 158 13.83 -0.66 0.87
C ILE A 158 12.54 0.08 1.21
N HIS A 159 11.41 -0.60 1.03
CA HIS A 159 10.11 -0.14 1.48
C HIS A 159 9.46 -1.18 2.37
N ASN A 160 8.95 -0.77 3.52
CA ASN A 160 8.18 -1.63 4.42
C ASN A 160 6.76 -1.06 4.58
N PRO A 161 5.69 -1.88 4.45
CA PRO A 161 4.32 -1.41 4.63
C PRO A 161 4.00 -0.97 6.07
N ALA A 162 4.88 -1.27 7.04
CA ALA A 162 4.67 -1.08 8.48
C ALA A 162 3.32 -1.66 8.91
N ALA A 163 3.07 -2.90 8.50
CA ALA A 163 1.84 -3.60 8.82
C ALA A 163 1.86 -4.08 10.27
N PHE A 164 0.76 -3.88 10.98
CA PHE A 164 0.51 -4.55 12.25
C PHE A 164 -0.92 -5.04 12.31
N ASP A 165 -1.12 -6.15 12.99
CA ASP A 165 -2.42 -6.75 13.14
C ASP A 165 -3.09 -6.32 14.45
N PRO A 166 -4.31 -5.72 14.41
CA PRO A 166 -5.00 -5.25 15.61
C PRO A 166 -5.53 -6.38 16.50
N ASP A 167 -5.69 -7.58 15.94
CA ASP A 167 -6.17 -8.77 16.65
C ASP A 167 -5.01 -9.62 17.18
N GLY A 168 -3.75 -9.25 16.85
CA GLY A 168 -2.52 -9.92 17.29
C GLY A 168 -2.13 -11.14 16.47
N ASP A 169 -2.61 -11.23 15.24
CA ASP A 169 -2.30 -12.32 14.32
C ASP A 169 -0.90 -12.20 13.73
N SER A 170 -0.31 -13.34 13.39
CA SER A 170 0.99 -13.38 12.74
C SER A 170 0.87 -12.96 11.27
N LEU A 171 1.81 -12.17 10.81
CA LEU A 171 1.85 -11.71 9.42
C LEU A 171 2.97 -12.39 8.64
N SER A 172 2.71 -12.66 7.37
CA SER A 172 3.73 -13.03 6.40
C SER A 172 3.52 -12.28 5.09
N TYR A 173 4.58 -12.11 4.32
CA TYR A 173 4.58 -11.25 3.14
C TYR A 173 5.04 -12.01 1.91
N LYS A 174 4.48 -11.65 0.77
CA LYS A 174 4.82 -12.27 -0.50
C LYS A 174 4.76 -11.27 -1.64
N LEU A 175 5.79 -11.23 -2.46
CA LEU A 175 5.76 -10.50 -3.73
C LEU A 175 4.72 -11.14 -4.66
N THR A 176 3.86 -10.32 -5.27
CA THR A 176 2.86 -10.77 -6.25
C THR A 176 2.81 -9.83 -7.45
N VAL A 177 2.10 -10.23 -8.49
CA VAL A 177 1.93 -9.42 -9.70
C VAL A 177 0.77 -8.44 -9.57
N CYS A 178 0.89 -7.27 -10.19
CA CYS A 178 -0.25 -6.38 -10.33
C CYS A 178 -1.36 -7.03 -11.18
N THR A 179 -2.61 -6.76 -10.81
CA THR A 179 -3.77 -7.35 -11.47
C THR A 179 -4.52 -6.31 -12.29
N ARG A 180 -5.23 -6.81 -13.30
CA ARG A 180 -6.21 -6.11 -14.14
C ARG A 180 -7.61 -6.64 -13.84
N GLU A 181 -8.57 -6.36 -14.73
CA GLU A 181 -9.95 -6.80 -14.58
C GLU A 181 -10.06 -8.30 -14.22
N ASP A 182 -11.06 -8.65 -13.45
CA ASP A 182 -11.32 -9.99 -12.88
C ASP A 182 -10.18 -10.54 -12.01
N GLY A 183 -9.27 -9.65 -11.54
CA GLY A 183 -8.10 -10.04 -10.76
C GLY A 183 -7.10 -10.90 -11.50
N LYS A 184 -7.13 -10.90 -12.81
CA LYS A 184 -6.16 -11.61 -13.64
C LYS A 184 -4.82 -10.87 -13.64
N PRO A 185 -3.69 -11.57 -13.77
CA PRO A 185 -2.39 -10.94 -14.00
C PRO A 185 -2.42 -10.03 -15.22
N ILE A 186 -1.74 -8.89 -15.13
CA ILE A 186 -1.56 -8.00 -16.29
C ILE A 186 -0.72 -8.71 -17.33
N GLN A 187 -1.18 -8.68 -18.58
CA GLN A 187 -0.47 -9.33 -19.66
C GLN A 187 0.90 -8.66 -19.91
N ASN A 188 1.94 -9.48 -20.04
CA ASN A 188 3.34 -9.04 -20.20
C ASN A 188 3.84 -8.12 -19.06
N TYR A 189 3.22 -8.19 -17.87
CA TYR A 189 3.79 -7.61 -16.67
C TYR A 189 5.12 -8.26 -16.34
N THR A 190 6.10 -7.45 -15.95
CA THR A 190 7.38 -7.92 -15.43
C THR A 190 7.67 -7.26 -14.09
N PHE A 191 8.38 -7.96 -13.20
CA PHE A 191 8.96 -7.28 -12.05
C PHE A 191 10.02 -6.28 -12.52
N PRO A 192 10.21 -5.17 -11.78
CA PRO A 192 11.26 -4.22 -12.09
C PRO A 192 12.63 -4.87 -12.15
N ALA A 193 13.45 -4.48 -13.15
CA ALA A 193 14.81 -4.97 -13.28
C ALA A 193 15.68 -4.40 -12.16
N ALA A 194 16.50 -5.25 -11.57
CA ALA A 194 17.43 -4.94 -10.49
C ALA A 194 18.85 -5.35 -10.86
N SER A 195 19.87 -4.68 -10.30
CA SER A 195 21.28 -5.07 -10.47
C SER A 195 21.55 -6.44 -9.87
N ASN A 196 20.90 -6.78 -8.78
CA ASN A 196 21.09 -8.05 -8.07
C ASN A 196 19.74 -8.72 -7.78
N LYS A 197 18.88 -8.16 -6.91
CA LYS A 197 17.66 -8.81 -6.43
C LYS A 197 16.48 -7.84 -6.36
N PHE A 198 15.29 -8.38 -6.62
CA PHE A 198 14.01 -7.75 -6.34
C PHE A 198 13.13 -8.76 -5.62
N TYR A 199 12.80 -8.52 -4.35
CA TYR A 199 12.04 -9.47 -3.53
C TYR A 199 11.32 -8.80 -2.37
N VAL A 200 10.41 -9.52 -1.75
CA VAL A 200 9.81 -9.17 -0.46
C VAL A 200 10.32 -10.18 0.57
N ASP A 201 10.84 -9.70 1.69
CA ASP A 201 11.15 -10.56 2.83
C ASP A 201 9.85 -11.07 3.46
N SER A 202 9.74 -12.38 3.61
CA SER A 202 8.49 -13.03 4.02
C SER A 202 8.14 -12.80 5.50
N ILE A 203 9.07 -12.35 6.32
CA ILE A 203 8.92 -12.13 7.76
C ILE A 203 8.82 -10.66 8.09
N SER A 204 9.78 -9.84 7.62
CA SER A 204 9.79 -8.39 7.92
C SER A 204 8.82 -7.59 7.06
N GLY A 205 8.50 -8.07 5.87
CA GLY A 205 7.71 -7.34 4.87
C GLY A 205 8.50 -6.30 4.06
N ASP A 206 9.82 -6.29 4.20
CA ASP A 206 10.67 -5.40 3.41
C ASP A 206 10.62 -5.77 1.93
N LEU A 207 10.14 -4.86 1.11
CA LEU A 207 10.33 -4.89 -0.33
C LEU A 207 11.72 -4.33 -0.62
N VAL A 208 12.63 -5.19 -1.05
CA VAL A 208 14.01 -4.83 -1.37
C VAL A 208 14.19 -4.80 -2.88
N TRP A 209 14.64 -3.65 -3.38
CA TRP A 209 15.06 -3.46 -4.76
C TRP A 209 16.55 -3.10 -4.77
N ASP A 210 17.38 -4.08 -5.05
CA ASP A 210 18.84 -3.97 -5.02
C ASP A 210 19.41 -3.90 -6.46
N ALA A 211 19.65 -2.87 -7.01
CA ALA A 211 19.36 -1.49 -7.09
C ALA A 211 18.59 -1.23 -8.40
N PRO A 212 17.74 -0.23 -8.54
CA PRO A 212 17.08 0.10 -9.80
C PRO A 212 18.08 0.37 -10.93
N LEU A 213 17.76 -0.12 -12.14
CA LEU A 213 18.64 0.04 -13.32
C LEU A 213 18.32 1.26 -14.17
N ALA A 214 17.09 1.78 -14.10
CA ALA A 214 16.63 2.86 -14.96
C ALA A 214 15.62 3.75 -14.25
N ILE A 215 15.65 5.04 -14.60
CA ILE A 215 14.61 6.01 -14.22
C ILE A 215 13.25 5.57 -14.74
N GLY A 216 12.19 5.94 -14.06
CA GLY A 216 10.81 5.68 -14.50
C GLY A 216 9.85 5.46 -13.35
N ILE A 217 8.63 5.11 -13.71
CA ILE A 217 7.56 4.79 -12.78
C ILE A 217 7.29 3.29 -12.86
N TYR A 218 7.29 2.63 -11.72
CA TYR A 218 7.09 1.18 -11.63
C TYR A 218 5.95 0.85 -10.68
N ASN A 219 5.07 -0.09 -11.05
CA ASN A 219 4.07 -0.63 -10.15
C ASN A 219 4.45 -2.05 -9.73
N VAL A 220 4.30 -2.31 -8.45
CA VAL A 220 4.55 -3.61 -7.83
C VAL A 220 3.43 -3.93 -6.86
N ALA A 221 3.22 -5.21 -6.57
CA ALA A 221 2.21 -5.63 -5.61
C ALA A 221 2.78 -6.63 -4.61
N MET A 222 2.24 -6.60 -3.39
CA MET A 222 2.53 -7.57 -2.35
C MET A 222 1.26 -8.06 -1.68
N GLU A 223 1.27 -9.31 -1.25
CA GLU A 223 0.29 -9.89 -0.35
C GLU A 223 0.78 -9.78 1.09
N ILE A 224 -0.07 -9.28 1.98
CA ILE A 224 0.08 -9.36 3.42
C ILE A 224 -0.91 -10.44 3.88
N GLN A 225 -0.39 -11.55 4.38
CA GLN A 225 -1.16 -12.73 4.76
C GLN A 225 -1.24 -12.83 6.27
N GLU A 226 -2.45 -13.04 6.79
CA GLU A 226 -2.74 -13.16 8.21
C GLU A 226 -2.86 -14.63 8.62
N TRP A 227 -2.29 -14.97 9.78
CA TRP A 227 -2.22 -16.34 10.28
C TRP A 227 -2.56 -16.39 11.76
N ARG A 228 -3.56 -17.20 12.10
CA ARG A 228 -3.97 -17.49 13.47
C ARG A 228 -3.82 -19.01 13.74
N ALA A 229 -3.02 -19.35 14.74
CA ALA A 229 -2.71 -20.75 15.06
C ALA A 229 -2.27 -21.60 13.84
N GLY A 230 -1.50 -21.00 12.91
CA GLY A 230 -1.02 -21.65 11.70
C GLY A 230 -2.05 -21.77 10.57
N ILE A 231 -3.25 -21.23 10.74
CA ILE A 231 -4.30 -21.19 9.72
C ILE A 231 -4.31 -19.79 9.08
N LYS A 232 -4.29 -19.74 7.75
CA LYS A 232 -4.44 -18.48 7.03
C LYS A 232 -5.88 -18.01 7.11
N ILE A 233 -6.10 -16.78 7.60
CA ILE A 233 -7.42 -16.22 7.90
C ILE A 233 -7.75 -14.96 7.07
N GLY A 234 -6.77 -14.37 6.39
CA GLY A 234 -6.98 -13.21 5.55
C GLY A 234 -5.82 -12.96 4.60
N VAL A 235 -6.04 -12.14 3.58
CA VAL A 235 -4.99 -11.64 2.68
C VAL A 235 -5.36 -10.23 2.21
N VAL A 236 -4.51 -9.26 2.46
CA VAL A 236 -4.57 -7.93 1.86
C VAL A 236 -3.60 -7.88 0.68
N VAL A 237 -4.08 -7.44 -0.48
CA VAL A 237 -3.20 -7.13 -1.61
C VAL A 237 -2.97 -5.64 -1.67
N ARG A 238 -1.72 -5.22 -1.54
CA ARG A 238 -1.27 -3.84 -1.72
C ARG A 238 -0.69 -3.69 -3.11
N ASP A 239 -1.27 -2.82 -3.94
CA ASP A 239 -0.70 -2.34 -5.20
C ASP A 239 -0.02 -1.01 -4.94
N MET A 240 1.25 -0.89 -5.27
CA MET A 240 2.05 0.28 -4.95
C MET A 240 2.83 0.80 -6.15
N GLN A 241 3.22 2.08 -6.07
CA GLN A 241 4.00 2.75 -7.12
C GLN A 241 5.33 3.25 -6.57
N ILE A 242 6.40 3.00 -7.31
CA ILE A 242 7.75 3.47 -7.00
C ILE A 242 8.22 4.35 -8.17
N GLU A 243 8.62 5.58 -7.86
CA GLU A 243 9.21 6.51 -8.81
C GLU A 243 10.74 6.47 -8.68
N VAL A 244 11.42 6.03 -9.73
CA VAL A 244 12.88 5.94 -9.78
C VAL A 244 13.44 7.19 -10.46
N TYR A 245 14.42 7.83 -9.83
CA TYR A 245 15.08 9.04 -10.31
C TYR A 245 16.61 8.93 -10.22
N GLU A 246 17.33 9.81 -10.92
CA GLU A 246 18.78 9.94 -10.77
C GLU A 246 19.11 10.96 -9.68
N THR A 247 20.14 10.69 -8.90
CA THR A 247 20.67 11.60 -7.88
C THR A 247 22.11 11.22 -7.54
N ASP A 248 22.90 12.24 -7.19
CA ASP A 248 24.24 12.05 -6.61
C ASP A 248 24.19 11.95 -5.08
N ASN A 249 23.02 12.18 -4.47
CA ASN A 249 22.79 12.11 -3.03
C ASN A 249 22.84 10.65 -2.52
N ASN A 250 23.57 10.42 -1.45
CA ASN A 250 23.57 9.13 -0.76
C ASN A 250 22.43 9.08 0.28
N PRO A 251 21.70 7.97 0.39
CA PRO A 251 20.66 7.86 1.41
C PRO A 251 21.29 7.73 2.80
N PRO A 252 20.64 8.28 3.84
CA PRO A 252 21.13 8.09 5.19
C PRO A 252 21.07 6.62 5.62
N VAL A 253 22.03 6.21 6.44
CA VAL A 253 22.14 4.84 6.97
C VAL A 253 21.82 4.84 8.45
N THR A 254 20.87 3.99 8.86
CA THR A 254 20.51 3.79 10.27
C THR A 254 21.40 2.74 10.92
N SER A 255 21.71 2.94 12.22
CA SER A 255 22.34 1.87 13.01
C SER A 255 21.41 0.66 13.12
N PRO A 256 21.95 -0.58 13.05
CA PRO A 256 21.15 -1.77 13.25
C PRO A 256 20.55 -1.78 14.67
N LEU A 257 19.30 -2.23 14.77
CA LEU A 257 18.68 -2.47 16.07
C LEU A 257 19.08 -3.85 16.59
N PRO A 258 19.49 -3.97 17.87
CA PRO A 258 19.72 -5.27 18.45
C PRO A 258 18.42 -6.02 18.71
N ASP A 259 18.44 -7.33 18.61
CA ASP A 259 17.38 -8.18 19.16
C ASP A 259 17.40 -8.08 20.70
N LEU A 260 16.25 -7.82 21.30
CA LEU A 260 16.11 -7.64 22.74
C LEU A 260 15.15 -8.67 23.30
N CYS A 261 15.61 -9.40 24.34
CA CYS A 261 14.76 -10.22 25.18
C CYS A 261 14.47 -9.46 26.48
N VAL A 262 13.20 -9.29 26.81
CA VAL A 262 12.77 -8.56 28.01
C VAL A 262 11.69 -9.31 28.74
N GLU A 263 11.62 -9.13 30.06
CA GLU A 263 10.53 -9.64 30.85
C GLU A 263 9.30 -8.74 30.75
N ALA A 264 8.13 -9.36 30.83
CA ALA A 264 6.88 -8.60 30.83
C ALA A 264 6.79 -7.69 32.06
N GLY A 265 6.47 -6.42 31.82
CA GLY A 265 6.47 -5.36 32.83
C GLY A 265 7.69 -4.46 32.77
N GLU A 266 8.74 -4.84 32.05
CA GLU A 266 9.91 -3.99 31.85
C GLU A 266 9.68 -2.89 30.81
N THR A 267 10.50 -1.85 30.88
CA THR A 267 10.58 -0.79 29.88
C THR A 267 11.86 -0.95 29.09
N VAL A 268 11.75 -1.12 27.78
CA VAL A 268 12.88 -1.11 26.87
C VAL A 268 13.18 0.32 26.44
N THR A 269 14.46 0.66 26.41
CA THR A 269 14.96 1.92 25.87
C THR A 269 16.09 1.61 24.88
N VAL A 270 15.95 2.07 23.63
CA VAL A 270 16.94 1.86 22.56
C VAL A 270 17.29 3.20 21.95
N ASP A 271 18.58 3.49 21.87
CA ASP A 271 19.11 4.63 21.13
C ASP A 271 19.46 4.22 19.73
N ILE A 272 18.98 4.98 18.75
CA ILE A 272 19.12 4.76 17.33
C ILE A 272 19.83 5.96 16.73
N SER A 273 20.78 5.72 15.83
CA SER A 273 21.42 6.80 15.07
C SER A 273 21.24 6.59 13.57
N ALA A 274 21.19 7.70 12.86
CA ALA A 274 21.28 7.70 11.40
C ALA A 274 22.42 8.63 10.99
N THR A 275 23.22 8.20 10.02
CA THR A 275 24.35 8.96 9.45
C THR A 275 24.14 9.17 7.96
N ASP A 276 24.55 10.33 7.47
CA ASP A 276 24.49 10.70 6.07
C ASP A 276 25.90 11.05 5.57
N ALA A 277 26.30 10.48 4.43
CA ALA A 277 27.64 10.65 3.87
C ALA A 277 27.85 12.05 3.27
N ASP A 278 26.77 12.68 2.81
CA ASP A 278 26.76 14.00 2.20
C ASP A 278 26.62 15.12 3.24
N LEU A 279 26.50 14.73 4.52
CA LEU A 279 26.28 15.61 5.66
C LEU A 279 24.93 16.33 5.62
N ASP A 280 23.95 15.75 4.96
CA ASP A 280 22.60 16.30 4.90
C ASP A 280 21.87 16.22 6.25
N SER A 281 20.85 17.05 6.40
CA SER A 281 20.00 17.04 7.58
C SER A 281 19.06 15.85 7.55
N ILE A 282 19.13 14.98 8.56
CA ILE A 282 18.34 13.76 8.66
C ILE A 282 17.14 13.97 9.57
N THR A 283 15.95 13.64 9.08
CA THR A 283 14.74 13.50 9.91
C THR A 283 14.46 12.02 10.14
N MET A 284 14.39 11.60 11.40
CA MET A 284 14.03 10.21 11.77
C MET A 284 12.56 10.14 12.21
N LEU A 285 11.83 9.20 11.64
CA LEU A 285 10.46 8.87 12.01
C LEU A 285 10.39 7.38 12.36
N ALA A 286 9.54 7.03 13.30
CA ALA A 286 9.23 5.64 13.63
C ALA A 286 7.74 5.36 13.39
N THR A 287 7.45 4.27 12.70
CA THR A 287 6.09 3.87 12.36
C THR A 287 5.85 2.45 12.85
N SER A 288 4.90 2.28 13.77
CA SER A 288 4.53 0.98 14.33
C SER A 288 3.21 1.05 15.09
N GLY A 289 2.49 -0.05 15.20
CA GLY A 289 1.30 -0.19 16.05
C GLY A 289 1.56 0.06 17.54
N ILE A 290 2.80 -0.17 18.03
CA ILE A 290 3.16 0.03 19.44
C ILE A 290 2.98 1.47 19.93
N PHE A 291 2.95 2.46 19.03
CA PHE A 291 2.71 3.86 19.39
C PHE A 291 1.23 4.16 19.71
N THR A 292 0.32 3.28 19.31
CA THR A 292 -1.13 3.41 19.53
C THR A 292 -1.67 2.46 20.60
N GLU A 293 -0.80 1.63 21.21
CA GLU A 293 -1.18 0.69 22.24
C GLU A 293 -1.82 1.37 23.46
N THR A 294 -2.99 0.87 23.86
CA THR A 294 -3.72 1.43 24.99
C THR A 294 -3.05 1.09 26.31
N GLY A 295 -2.73 2.14 27.07
CA GLY A 295 -2.20 2.03 28.44
C GLY A 295 -0.69 1.88 28.55
N CYS A 296 0.05 1.68 27.47
CA CYS A 296 1.51 1.70 27.44
C CYS A 296 2.07 2.04 26.03
N PRO A 297 1.68 3.19 25.45
CA PRO A 297 2.17 3.56 24.13
C PRO A 297 3.67 3.76 24.14
N ALA A 298 4.34 3.30 23.10
CA ALA A 298 5.75 3.62 22.87
C ALA A 298 5.93 5.11 22.56
N THR A 299 7.14 5.60 22.81
CA THR A 299 7.54 6.96 22.42
C THR A 299 8.80 6.92 21.58
N PHE A 300 8.86 7.80 20.58
CA PHE A 300 10.06 8.01 19.77
C PHE A 300 10.42 9.49 19.83
N THR A 301 11.64 9.79 20.27
CA THR A 301 12.08 11.16 20.55
C THR A 301 13.44 11.41 19.92
N THR A 302 13.55 12.46 19.12
CA THR A 302 14.84 12.95 18.63
C THR A 302 15.64 13.53 19.79
N LEU A 303 16.88 13.05 19.97
CA LEU A 303 17.79 13.50 21.03
C LEU A 303 18.71 14.62 20.54
N SER A 304 19.22 14.48 19.32
CA SER A 304 20.12 15.48 18.70
C SER A 304 20.13 15.35 17.20
N THR A 305 20.29 16.47 16.51
CA THR A 305 20.52 16.54 15.05
C THR A 305 21.66 17.51 14.80
N VAL A 306 22.67 17.03 14.09
CA VAL A 306 23.77 17.84 13.55
C VAL A 306 23.97 17.44 12.08
N ALA A 307 24.78 18.16 11.33
CA ALA A 307 25.06 17.84 9.93
C ALA A 307 25.53 16.36 9.81
N GLY A 308 24.85 15.59 8.99
CA GLY A 308 25.13 14.19 8.73
C GLY A 308 24.91 13.20 9.88
N LEU A 309 24.30 13.63 11.01
CA LEU A 309 24.04 12.71 12.12
C LEU A 309 22.79 13.11 12.90
N THR A 310 21.85 12.20 13.01
CA THR A 310 20.69 12.32 13.93
C THR A 310 20.66 11.14 14.89
N ARG A 311 20.34 11.41 16.16
CA ARG A 311 20.10 10.41 17.20
C ARG A 311 18.69 10.52 17.72
N ALA A 312 18.06 9.38 17.94
CA ALA A 312 16.72 9.28 18.49
C ALA A 312 16.64 8.16 19.52
N ARG A 313 15.63 8.19 20.36
CA ARG A 313 15.36 7.20 21.39
C ARG A 313 13.96 6.64 21.23
N LEU A 314 13.90 5.32 21.12
CA LEU A 314 12.67 4.54 21.26
C LEU A 314 12.55 4.09 22.72
N LYS A 315 11.38 4.30 23.31
CA LYS A 315 11.03 3.79 24.64
C LYS A 315 9.68 3.08 24.54
N ALA A 316 9.64 1.81 24.90
CA ALA A 316 8.44 0.98 24.86
C ALA A 316 8.30 0.17 26.16
N GLY A 317 7.10 0.10 26.70
CA GLY A 317 6.77 -0.78 27.83
C GLY A 317 6.09 -2.05 27.33
N PHE A 318 6.35 -3.18 27.98
CA PHE A 318 5.74 -4.47 27.67
C PHE A 318 4.85 -4.91 28.81
N ARG A 319 3.58 -5.18 28.53
CA ARG A 319 2.62 -5.70 29.51
C ARG A 319 2.27 -7.17 29.21
N VAL A 320 2.03 -7.94 30.25
CA VAL A 320 1.33 -9.21 30.11
C VAL A 320 -0.12 -8.90 29.76
N MET A 321 -0.57 -9.26 28.57
CA MET A 321 -2.00 -9.33 28.32
C MET A 321 -2.54 -10.49 29.15
N LYS A 322 -3.42 -10.22 30.10
CA LYS A 322 -4.19 -11.28 30.75
C LYS A 322 -5.15 -11.83 29.69
N GLN A 323 -4.97 -13.12 29.38
CA GLN A 323 -5.92 -13.89 28.59
C GLN A 323 -7.30 -13.89 29.24
#